data_3b414ade5e69ff76ade5ebba50d2ef16
#
_entry.id   3b414ade5e69ff76ade5ebba50d2ef16
#
_cell.length_a   1.000
_cell.length_b   1.000
_cell.length_c   1.000
_cell.angle_alpha   90.00
_cell.angle_beta   90.00
_cell.angle_gamma   90.00
#
_symmetry.space_group_name_H-M   'P 1'
#
loop_
_entity.id
_entity.type
_entity.pdbx_description
1 polymer ?
#
loop_
_entity_poly.entity_id
_entity_poly.type
_entity_poly.pdbx_seq_one_letter_code
_entity_poly.pdbx_strand_id
1 'polypeptide(L)'
;MPSGRRRVAKLPTRSLILNEVERLIARKGVYGFTLQDVAGPLGVQVPAIYKHFKSRDDVLIELSRRFIEGLSRQFAPAPRSGRDPAATLKRRLEEFVDFHLDNPAYVRLSLVDFATPEGGMEYLTLASGGPLHETPHIGPLASMHRHLAALLDAGRKAGKFREVVALDFYLIVKSVLLIRLVFRNDSLLTGEPTPVQVAETKSTLWDVARRYLALNPNLNINGRTSKRR
;
A
#
# COMPACT_ATOMS: atom_id res chain seq x y z
N MET A 1 8.01 44.45 20.51
CA MET A 1 8.08 42.98 20.36
C MET A 1 7.80 42.64 18.90
N PRO A 2 8.80 42.26 18.06
CA PRO A 2 8.52 41.89 16.68
C PRO A 2 8.05 40.42 16.64
N SER A 3 6.83 40.18 16.16
CA SER A 3 6.25 38.88 15.92
C SER A 3 7.02 38.18 14.80
N GLY A 4 7.85 37.20 15.14
CA GLY A 4 8.54 36.35 14.20
C GLY A 4 7.52 35.51 13.41
N ARG A 5 7.18 35.93 12.21
CA ARG A 5 6.52 35.10 11.20
C ARG A 5 7.46 33.90 10.92
N ARG A 6 7.14 32.72 11.46
CA ARG A 6 7.74 31.47 11.02
C ARG A 6 7.59 31.40 9.48
N ARG A 7 8.67 31.55 8.74
CA ARG A 7 8.72 31.24 7.32
C ARG A 7 8.36 29.75 7.19
N VAL A 8 7.15 29.47 6.74
CA VAL A 8 6.79 28.13 6.27
C VAL A 8 7.76 27.83 5.13
N ALA A 9 8.61 26.83 5.31
CA ALA A 9 9.56 26.39 4.29
C ALA A 9 8.74 26.06 3.02
N LYS A 10 8.95 26.81 1.95
CA LYS A 10 8.28 26.58 0.66
C LYS A 10 8.72 25.20 0.17
N LEU A 11 7.76 24.28 0.05
CA LEU A 11 8.03 22.93 -0.49
C LEU A 11 8.71 23.05 -1.85
N PRO A 12 9.67 22.17 -2.17
CA PRO A 12 10.26 22.10 -3.51
C PRO A 12 9.16 21.96 -4.57
N THR A 13 9.29 22.60 -5.69
CA THR A 13 8.30 22.58 -6.78
C THR A 13 7.95 21.15 -7.24
N ARG A 14 8.94 20.26 -7.27
CA ARG A 14 8.75 18.83 -7.60
C ARG A 14 7.74 18.17 -6.64
N SER A 15 7.86 18.41 -5.34
CA SER A 15 6.93 17.87 -4.34
C SER A 15 5.52 18.44 -4.47
N LEU A 16 5.39 19.73 -4.82
CA LEU A 16 4.08 20.35 -5.07
C LEU A 16 3.36 19.73 -6.27
N ILE A 17 4.11 19.46 -7.34
CA ILE A 17 3.58 18.77 -8.52
C ILE A 17 3.06 17.37 -8.13
N LEU A 18 3.86 16.59 -7.40
CA LEU A 18 3.47 15.24 -6.96
C LEU A 18 2.23 15.28 -6.06
N ASN A 19 2.15 16.23 -5.12
CA ASN A 19 0.98 16.36 -4.24
C ASN A 19 -0.29 16.70 -5.03
N GLU A 20 -0.19 17.57 -6.03
CA GLU A 20 -1.34 17.92 -6.87
C GLU A 20 -1.77 16.75 -7.76
N VAL A 21 -0.82 16.00 -8.32
CA VAL A 21 -1.11 14.78 -9.09
C VAL A 21 -1.78 13.72 -8.20
N GLU A 22 -1.28 13.51 -7.00
CA GLU A 22 -1.91 12.62 -6.02
C GLU A 22 -3.38 12.99 -5.76
N ARG A 23 -3.64 14.28 -5.51
CA ARG A 23 -4.99 14.81 -5.32
C ARG A 23 -5.89 14.59 -6.55
N LEU A 24 -5.36 14.79 -7.74
CA LEU A 24 -6.10 14.59 -9.00
C LEU A 24 -6.41 13.10 -9.24
N ILE A 25 -5.44 12.21 -9.03
CA ILE A 25 -5.66 10.77 -9.14
C ILE A 25 -6.72 10.29 -8.15
N ALA A 26 -6.66 10.75 -6.91
CA ALA A 26 -7.66 10.40 -5.90
C ALA A 26 -9.09 10.80 -6.32
N ARG A 27 -9.25 11.93 -7.04
CA ARG A 27 -10.55 12.48 -7.44
C ARG A 27 -11.03 12.01 -8.82
N LYS A 28 -10.14 12.01 -9.80
CA LYS A 28 -10.46 11.79 -11.24
C LYS A 28 -9.98 10.44 -11.76
N GLY A 29 -9.21 9.69 -10.98
CA GLY A 29 -8.54 8.47 -11.44
C GLY A 29 -7.24 8.74 -12.21
N VAL A 30 -6.49 7.66 -12.48
CA VAL A 30 -5.15 7.75 -13.10
C VAL A 30 -5.22 8.37 -14.49
N TYR A 31 -6.22 8.06 -15.30
CA TYR A 31 -6.38 8.59 -16.66
C TYR A 31 -7.23 9.86 -16.75
N GLY A 32 -7.86 10.27 -15.64
CA GLY A 32 -8.82 11.37 -15.62
C GLY A 32 -8.23 12.78 -15.48
N PHE A 33 -6.91 12.96 -15.58
CA PHE A 33 -6.26 14.27 -15.47
C PHE A 33 -5.20 14.49 -16.56
N THR A 34 -4.92 15.76 -16.82
CA THR A 34 -3.86 16.24 -17.71
C THR A 34 -2.82 17.04 -16.94
N LEU A 35 -1.64 17.29 -17.53
CA LEU A 35 -0.65 18.18 -16.92
C LEU A 35 -1.14 19.63 -16.82
N GLN A 36 -2.13 20.05 -17.64
CA GLN A 36 -2.78 21.34 -17.50
C GLN A 36 -3.60 21.43 -16.21
N ASP A 37 -4.29 20.33 -15.83
CA ASP A 37 -5.01 20.24 -14.55
C ASP A 37 -4.07 20.38 -13.34
N VAL A 38 -2.81 19.95 -13.50
CA VAL A 38 -1.77 20.09 -12.46
C VAL A 38 -1.22 21.53 -12.41
N ALA A 39 -0.97 22.12 -13.56
CA ALA A 39 -0.34 23.44 -13.68
C ALA A 39 -1.23 24.55 -13.13
N GLY A 40 -2.55 24.49 -13.43
CA GLY A 40 -3.52 25.51 -13.05
C GLY A 40 -3.53 25.84 -11.54
N PRO A 41 -3.82 24.87 -10.65
CA PRO A 41 -3.84 25.08 -9.21
C PRO A 41 -2.48 25.52 -8.62
N LEU A 42 -1.38 25.16 -9.26
CA LEU A 42 -0.03 25.55 -8.83
C LEU A 42 0.37 26.96 -9.30
N GLY A 43 -0.44 27.60 -10.15
CA GLY A 43 -0.14 28.92 -10.72
C GLY A 43 1.06 28.93 -11.65
N VAL A 44 1.33 27.78 -12.31
CA VAL A 44 2.45 27.64 -13.25
C VAL A 44 1.95 27.26 -14.65
N GLN A 45 2.83 27.35 -15.65
CA GLN A 45 2.56 26.85 -17.00
C GLN A 45 3.08 25.40 -17.15
N VAL A 46 2.45 24.60 -18.01
CA VAL A 46 2.85 23.19 -18.29
C VAL A 46 4.37 23.04 -18.57
N PRO A 47 5.04 23.94 -19.32
CA PRO A 47 6.50 23.86 -19.50
C PRO A 47 7.31 23.88 -18.20
N ALA A 48 6.77 24.49 -17.11
CA ALA A 48 7.43 24.45 -15.81
C ALA A 48 7.39 23.05 -15.17
N ILE A 49 6.35 22.25 -15.45
CA ILE A 49 6.27 20.85 -15.01
C ILE A 49 7.32 20.02 -15.75
N TYR A 50 7.49 20.23 -17.06
CA TYR A 50 8.48 19.52 -17.87
C TYR A 50 9.93 19.79 -17.48
N LYS A 51 10.21 20.85 -16.73
CA LYS A 51 11.55 21.07 -16.12
C LYS A 51 11.86 20.05 -15.01
N HIS A 52 10.84 19.42 -14.44
CA HIS A 52 10.98 18.47 -13.33
C HIS A 52 10.73 17.03 -13.74
N PHE A 53 9.88 16.80 -14.75
CA PHE A 53 9.43 15.48 -15.20
C PHE A 53 9.40 15.46 -16.73
N LYS A 54 9.96 14.44 -17.33
CA LYS A 54 10.08 14.32 -18.80
C LYS A 54 8.74 14.03 -19.47
N SER A 55 7.85 13.34 -18.77
CA SER A 55 6.54 12.95 -19.27
C SER A 55 5.53 12.85 -18.11
N ARG A 56 4.28 12.59 -18.45
CA ARG A 56 3.24 12.25 -17.48
C ARG A 56 3.57 10.94 -16.76
N ASP A 57 4.08 9.95 -17.49
CA ASP A 57 4.46 8.66 -16.92
C ASP A 57 5.63 8.78 -15.95
N ASP A 58 6.61 9.66 -16.22
CA ASP A 58 7.68 9.97 -15.27
C ASP A 58 7.15 10.51 -13.93
N VAL A 59 6.07 11.32 -13.98
CA VAL A 59 5.37 11.77 -12.76
C VAL A 59 4.72 10.59 -12.03
N LEU A 60 4.06 9.69 -12.75
CA LEU A 60 3.38 8.53 -12.15
C LEU A 60 4.38 7.54 -11.54
N ILE A 61 5.50 7.27 -12.21
CA ILE A 61 6.60 6.44 -11.69
C ILE A 61 7.15 7.03 -10.40
N GLU A 62 7.42 8.34 -10.38
CA GLU A 62 7.95 8.99 -9.19
C GLU A 62 6.95 9.02 -8.04
N LEU A 63 5.66 9.21 -8.34
CA LEU A 63 4.59 9.11 -7.36
C LEU A 63 4.49 7.69 -6.79
N SER A 64 4.57 6.68 -7.63
CA SER A 64 4.61 5.28 -7.23
C SER A 64 5.80 4.99 -6.33
N ARG A 65 6.99 5.50 -6.68
CA ARG A 65 8.21 5.39 -5.84
C ARG A 65 8.00 5.99 -4.45
N ARG A 66 7.42 7.20 -4.38
CA ARG A 66 7.10 7.86 -3.11
C ARG A 66 6.17 7.01 -2.22
N PHE A 67 5.15 6.39 -2.81
CA PHE A 67 4.24 5.50 -2.08
C PHE A 67 4.94 4.22 -1.60
N ILE A 68 5.73 3.57 -2.46
CA ILE A 68 6.49 2.37 -2.11
C ILE A 68 7.48 2.65 -0.97
N GLU A 69 8.17 3.77 -1.01
CA GLU A 69 9.05 4.19 0.07
C GLU A 69 8.30 4.47 1.38
N GLY A 70 7.13 5.10 1.29
CA GLY A 70 6.24 5.32 2.43
C GLY A 70 5.81 4.00 3.08
N LEU A 71 5.33 3.07 2.26
CA LEU A 71 4.92 1.74 2.68
C LEU A 71 6.11 0.97 3.30
N SER A 72 7.27 0.99 2.66
CA SER A 72 8.48 0.32 3.16
C SER A 72 8.94 0.85 4.53
N ARG A 73 8.87 2.16 4.73
CA ARG A 73 9.19 2.77 6.06
C ARG A 73 8.22 2.32 7.14
N GLN A 74 6.94 2.23 6.82
CA GLN A 74 5.92 1.76 7.76
C GLN A 74 6.14 0.31 8.19
N PHE A 75 6.63 -0.54 7.29
CA PHE A 75 6.98 -1.93 7.57
C PHE A 75 8.42 -2.15 8.04
N ALA A 76 9.17 -1.09 8.37
CA ALA A 76 10.47 -1.21 8.99
C ALA A 76 10.41 -2.05 10.29
N PRO A 77 11.52 -2.73 10.69
CA PRO A 77 11.49 -3.64 11.83
C PRO A 77 10.98 -2.92 13.07
N ALA A 78 10.01 -3.54 13.75
CA ALA A 78 9.65 -3.10 15.10
C ALA A 78 10.86 -3.28 16.01
N PRO A 79 11.07 -2.36 17.00
CA PRO A 79 12.11 -2.54 17.99
C PRO A 79 12.01 -3.95 18.60
N ARG A 80 13.17 -4.59 18.74
CA ARG A 80 13.28 -5.95 19.25
C ARG A 80 12.62 -6.08 20.60
N SER A 81 11.77 -7.05 20.78
CA SER A 81 11.79 -8.04 21.88
C SER A 81 10.42 -8.60 22.19
N GLY A 82 10.32 -9.92 22.30
CA GLY A 82 9.33 -10.66 23.09
C GLY A 82 7.85 -10.56 22.69
N ARG A 83 7.51 -9.85 21.63
CA ARG A 83 6.12 -9.72 21.18
C ARG A 83 5.69 -10.96 20.42
N ASP A 84 4.46 -11.40 20.72
CA ASP A 84 3.78 -12.45 19.97
C ASP A 84 3.80 -12.17 18.46
N PRO A 85 4.35 -13.06 17.61
CA PRO A 85 4.37 -12.89 16.16
C PRO A 85 2.97 -12.67 15.56
N ALA A 86 1.93 -13.35 16.08
CA ALA A 86 0.56 -13.21 15.59
C ALA A 86 -0.01 -11.81 15.91
N ALA A 87 0.19 -11.32 17.13
CA ALA A 87 -0.21 -9.97 17.51
C ALA A 87 0.56 -8.89 16.72
N THR A 88 1.84 -9.15 16.45
CA THR A 88 2.68 -8.26 15.63
C THR A 88 2.18 -8.21 14.21
N LEU A 89 1.90 -9.37 13.60
CA LEU A 89 1.37 -9.44 12.23
C LEU A 89 0.02 -8.75 12.12
N LYS A 90 -0.90 -9.01 13.07
CA LYS A 90 -2.21 -8.34 13.10
C LYS A 90 -2.06 -6.82 13.06
N ARG A 91 -1.25 -6.25 13.95
CA ARG A 91 -1.01 -4.81 13.99
C ARG A 91 -0.43 -4.29 12.66
N ARG A 92 0.52 -5.03 12.05
CA ARG A 92 1.08 -4.65 10.73
C ARG A 92 0.03 -4.66 9.63
N LEU A 93 -0.90 -5.59 9.66
CA LEU A 93 -2.02 -5.61 8.70
C LEU A 93 -3.00 -4.45 8.94
N GLU A 94 -3.23 -4.06 10.19
CA GLU A 94 -4.04 -2.88 10.51
C GLU A 94 -3.36 -1.60 9.99
N GLU A 95 -2.06 -1.43 10.21
CA GLU A 95 -1.25 -0.33 9.66
C GLU A 95 -1.25 -0.34 8.11
N PHE A 96 -1.26 -1.53 7.49
CA PHE A 96 -1.36 -1.68 6.04
C PHE A 96 -2.71 -1.20 5.49
N VAL A 97 -3.79 -1.47 6.19
CA VAL A 97 -5.13 -0.93 5.85
C VAL A 97 -5.12 0.59 5.96
N ASP A 98 -4.63 1.14 7.08
CA ASP A 98 -4.57 2.59 7.29
C ASP A 98 -3.78 3.28 6.18
N PHE A 99 -2.60 2.75 5.82
CA PHE A 99 -1.79 3.29 4.73
C PHE A 99 -2.56 3.39 3.40
N HIS A 100 -3.34 2.36 3.05
CA HIS A 100 -4.10 2.36 1.80
C HIS A 100 -5.29 3.31 1.84
N LEU A 101 -5.94 3.45 2.99
CA LEU A 101 -7.02 4.42 3.20
C LEU A 101 -6.51 5.86 3.14
N ASP A 102 -5.33 6.12 3.71
CA ASP A 102 -4.69 7.43 3.68
C ASP A 102 -4.12 7.79 2.29
N ASN A 103 -3.95 6.81 1.41
CA ASN A 103 -3.34 6.98 0.09
C ASN A 103 -4.22 6.42 -1.05
N PRO A 104 -5.42 6.98 -1.30
CA PRO A 104 -6.34 6.48 -2.32
C PRO A 104 -5.77 6.56 -3.74
N ALA A 105 -4.87 7.50 -4.02
CA ALA A 105 -4.16 7.58 -5.29
C ALA A 105 -3.26 6.36 -5.52
N TYR A 106 -2.61 5.84 -4.48
CA TYR A 106 -1.81 4.62 -4.56
C TYR A 106 -2.67 3.39 -4.87
N VAL A 107 -3.85 3.29 -4.23
CA VAL A 107 -4.81 2.21 -4.53
C VAL A 107 -5.20 2.24 -6.00
N ARG A 108 -5.54 3.42 -6.55
CA ARG A 108 -5.91 3.59 -7.97
C ARG A 108 -4.75 3.26 -8.92
N LEU A 109 -3.52 3.69 -8.62
CA LEU A 109 -2.33 3.33 -9.38
C LEU A 109 -2.10 1.81 -9.38
N SER A 110 -2.19 1.16 -8.22
CA SER A 110 -2.03 -0.30 -8.11
C SER A 110 -3.04 -1.05 -8.97
N LEU A 111 -4.28 -0.57 -9.08
CA LEU A 111 -5.32 -1.21 -9.89
C LEU A 111 -5.08 -1.05 -11.38
N VAL A 112 -4.62 0.12 -11.81
CA VAL A 112 -4.28 0.36 -13.23
C VAL A 112 -3.13 -0.51 -13.64
N ASP A 113 -2.10 -0.64 -12.82
CA ASP A 113 -0.96 -1.50 -13.09
C ASP A 113 -1.35 -2.97 -13.33
N PHE A 114 -2.40 -3.48 -12.67
CA PHE A 114 -2.93 -4.82 -12.93
C PHE A 114 -3.70 -4.94 -14.26
N ALA A 115 -4.13 -3.83 -14.83
CA ALA A 115 -4.93 -3.80 -16.04
C ALA A 115 -4.10 -3.57 -17.32
N THR A 116 -2.77 -3.47 -17.23
CA THR A 116 -1.91 -3.30 -18.40
C THR A 116 -1.71 -4.62 -19.15
N PRO A 117 -1.57 -4.59 -20.50
CA PRO A 117 -1.38 -5.80 -21.30
C PRO A 117 -0.14 -6.61 -20.93
N GLU A 118 0.88 -5.96 -20.42
CA GLU A 118 2.16 -6.56 -19.99
C GLU A 118 2.04 -7.35 -18.69
N GLY A 119 0.84 -7.43 -18.14
CA GLY A 119 0.55 -8.28 -16.97
C GLY A 119 0.96 -7.70 -15.65
N GLY A 120 1.09 -6.35 -15.58
CA GLY A 120 1.07 -5.83 -14.28
C GLY A 120 2.12 -4.89 -13.80
N MET A 121 1.64 -3.91 -13.11
CA MET A 121 2.40 -3.07 -12.20
C MET A 121 3.50 -2.24 -12.89
N GLU A 122 3.25 -1.75 -14.12
CA GLU A 122 4.24 -0.99 -14.86
C GLU A 122 4.84 0.15 -14.04
N TYR A 123 4.00 1.00 -13.45
CA TYR A 123 4.49 2.11 -12.62
C TYR A 123 5.12 1.64 -11.32
N LEU A 124 4.55 0.62 -10.68
CA LEU A 124 5.10 0.04 -9.45
C LEU A 124 6.36 -0.77 -9.73
N THR A 125 6.40 -1.51 -10.84
CA THR A 125 7.56 -2.26 -11.31
C THR A 125 8.72 -1.33 -11.61
N LEU A 126 8.50 -0.28 -12.42
CA LEU A 126 9.52 0.72 -12.74
C LEU A 126 9.99 1.49 -11.50
N ALA A 127 9.06 1.84 -10.60
CA ALA A 127 9.40 2.50 -9.35
C ALA A 127 10.19 1.61 -8.38
N SER A 128 10.03 0.28 -8.48
CA SER A 128 10.73 -0.72 -7.65
C SER A 128 12.10 -1.12 -8.21
N GLY A 129 12.42 -0.75 -9.46
CA GLY A 129 13.68 -1.09 -10.13
C GLY A 129 13.63 -2.38 -10.94
N GLY A 130 12.43 -2.92 -11.22
CA GLY A 130 12.21 -4.10 -12.04
C GLY A 130 11.05 -4.97 -11.56
N PRO A 131 10.72 -6.05 -12.31
CA PRO A 131 9.63 -6.96 -11.98
C PRO A 131 9.80 -7.59 -10.60
N LEU A 132 8.73 -7.60 -9.79
CA LEU A 132 8.76 -8.16 -8.43
C LEU A 132 9.14 -9.65 -8.39
N HIS A 133 8.80 -10.41 -9.43
CA HIS A 133 9.13 -11.84 -9.53
C HIS A 133 10.59 -12.08 -9.95
N GLU A 134 11.22 -11.13 -10.65
CA GLU A 134 12.61 -11.22 -11.08
C GLU A 134 13.58 -10.62 -10.05
N THR A 135 13.14 -9.57 -9.36
CA THR A 135 13.99 -8.81 -8.44
C THR A 135 13.36 -8.61 -7.05
N PRO A 136 12.86 -9.67 -6.38
CA PRO A 136 12.21 -9.52 -5.06
C PRO A 136 13.17 -9.02 -3.97
N HIS A 137 14.45 -8.91 -4.28
CA HIS A 137 15.52 -8.56 -3.32
C HIS A 137 16.09 -7.16 -3.52
N ILE A 138 15.59 -6.37 -4.50
CA ILE A 138 16.11 -5.06 -4.85
C ILE A 138 15.04 -3.99 -4.61
N GLY A 139 15.47 -2.81 -4.15
CA GLY A 139 14.60 -1.65 -3.96
C GLY A 139 13.83 -1.62 -2.63
N PRO A 140 12.98 -0.61 -2.44
CA PRO A 140 12.25 -0.38 -1.19
C PRO A 140 11.33 -1.53 -0.76
N LEU A 141 10.67 -2.21 -1.72
CA LEU A 141 9.80 -3.35 -1.42
C LEU A 141 10.57 -4.57 -0.91
N ALA A 142 11.83 -4.75 -1.32
CA ALA A 142 12.66 -5.84 -0.82
C ALA A 142 12.86 -5.81 0.69
N SER A 143 13.00 -4.61 1.27
CA SER A 143 13.10 -4.46 2.72
C SER A 143 11.81 -4.89 3.42
N MET A 144 10.66 -4.43 2.91
CA MET A 144 9.36 -4.83 3.42
C MET A 144 9.14 -6.36 3.34
N HIS A 145 9.46 -6.98 2.20
CA HIS A 145 9.33 -8.43 2.03
C HIS A 145 10.24 -9.21 2.97
N ARG A 146 11.50 -8.78 3.17
CA ARG A 146 12.40 -9.44 4.15
C ARG A 146 11.85 -9.36 5.57
N HIS A 147 11.27 -8.22 5.97
CA HIS A 147 10.69 -8.07 7.32
C HIS A 147 9.43 -8.94 7.47
N LEU A 148 8.59 -9.00 6.44
CA LEU A 148 7.44 -9.88 6.43
C LEU A 148 7.86 -11.35 6.52
N ALA A 149 8.84 -11.79 5.70
CA ALA A 149 9.36 -13.15 5.73
C ALA A 149 9.92 -13.52 7.11
N ALA A 150 10.70 -12.62 7.73
CA ALA A 150 11.22 -12.83 9.08
C ALA A 150 10.11 -12.94 10.14
N LEU A 151 9.04 -12.16 10.03
CA LEU A 151 7.90 -12.23 10.93
C LEU A 151 7.11 -13.53 10.76
N LEU A 152 6.88 -13.96 9.52
CA LEU A 152 6.21 -15.23 9.23
C LEU A 152 7.03 -16.43 9.72
N ASP A 153 8.36 -16.41 9.52
CA ASP A 153 9.24 -17.47 10.04
C ASP A 153 9.29 -17.50 11.58
N ALA A 154 9.29 -16.34 12.23
CA ALA A 154 9.17 -16.26 13.69
C ALA A 154 7.85 -16.87 14.19
N GLY A 155 6.74 -16.63 13.49
CA GLY A 155 5.45 -17.23 13.81
C GLY A 155 5.42 -18.74 13.58
N ARG A 156 6.09 -19.22 12.51
CA ARG A 156 6.27 -20.65 12.23
C ARG A 156 7.09 -21.33 13.34
N LYS A 157 8.23 -20.76 13.71
CA LYS A 157 9.08 -21.28 14.79
C LYS A 157 8.37 -21.30 16.15
N ALA A 158 7.45 -20.35 16.38
CA ALA A 158 6.61 -20.31 17.57
C ALA A 158 5.38 -21.28 17.51
N GLY A 159 5.24 -22.08 16.46
CA GLY A 159 4.13 -23.00 16.27
C GLY A 159 2.78 -22.31 16.06
N LYS A 160 2.76 -21.04 15.62
CA LYS A 160 1.52 -20.26 15.41
C LYS A 160 1.09 -20.21 13.95
N PHE A 161 2.05 -20.34 13.03
CA PHE A 161 1.82 -20.26 11.59
C PHE A 161 2.32 -21.52 10.89
N ARG A 162 1.63 -21.94 9.83
CA ARG A 162 2.20 -22.88 8.87
C ARG A 162 3.30 -22.21 8.05
N GLU A 163 4.08 -22.98 7.36
CA GLU A 163 5.05 -22.47 6.40
C GLU A 163 4.32 -21.88 5.19
N VAL A 164 4.72 -20.67 4.80
CA VAL A 164 4.18 -19.94 3.64
C VAL A 164 5.27 -19.10 2.97
N VAL A 165 5.14 -18.91 1.66
CA VAL A 165 5.97 -17.97 0.91
C VAL A 165 5.49 -16.55 1.22
N ALA A 166 6.39 -15.68 1.66
CA ALA A 166 6.04 -14.32 2.08
C ALA A 166 5.42 -13.48 0.94
N LEU A 167 5.89 -13.69 -0.30
CA LEU A 167 5.34 -13.02 -1.48
C LEU A 167 3.88 -13.45 -1.73
N ASP A 168 3.58 -14.73 -1.67
CA ASP A 168 2.23 -15.26 -1.87
C ASP A 168 1.28 -14.72 -0.79
N PHE A 169 1.73 -14.72 0.46
CA PHE A 169 0.97 -14.13 1.56
C PHE A 169 0.67 -12.64 1.31
N TYR A 170 1.70 -11.88 0.91
CA TYR A 170 1.55 -10.45 0.59
C TYR A 170 0.56 -10.22 -0.55
N LEU A 171 0.67 -10.98 -1.64
CA LEU A 171 -0.23 -10.86 -2.79
C LEU A 171 -1.68 -11.17 -2.42
N ILE A 172 -1.93 -12.23 -1.64
CA ILE A 172 -3.26 -12.57 -1.16
C ILE A 172 -3.85 -11.44 -0.33
N VAL A 173 -3.11 -10.96 0.66
CA VAL A 173 -3.56 -9.89 1.56
C VAL A 173 -3.81 -8.59 0.79
N LYS A 174 -2.90 -8.22 -0.12
CA LYS A 174 -3.03 -7.02 -0.94
C LYS A 174 -4.23 -7.11 -1.87
N SER A 175 -4.42 -8.25 -2.54
CA SER A 175 -5.56 -8.44 -3.46
C SER A 175 -6.90 -8.32 -2.74
N VAL A 176 -7.04 -8.97 -1.57
CA VAL A 176 -8.25 -8.86 -0.76
C VAL A 176 -8.52 -7.42 -0.34
N LEU A 177 -7.48 -6.70 0.10
CA LEU A 177 -7.62 -5.29 0.50
C LEU A 177 -8.03 -4.42 -0.69
N LEU A 178 -7.33 -4.48 -1.82
CA LEU A 178 -7.61 -3.66 -2.99
C LEU A 178 -9.03 -3.88 -3.51
N ILE A 179 -9.44 -5.14 -3.66
CA ILE A 179 -10.78 -5.48 -4.13
C ILE A 179 -11.84 -4.97 -3.15
N ARG A 180 -11.62 -5.14 -1.83
CA ARG A 180 -12.54 -4.62 -0.82
C ARG A 180 -12.68 -3.10 -0.86
N LEU A 181 -11.58 -2.37 -1.06
CA LEU A 181 -11.59 -0.90 -1.15
C LEU A 181 -12.33 -0.39 -2.39
N VAL A 182 -12.31 -1.17 -3.49
CA VAL A 182 -12.91 -0.75 -4.76
C VAL A 182 -14.38 -1.14 -4.87
N PHE A 183 -14.74 -2.36 -4.44
CA PHE A 183 -16.08 -2.91 -4.68
C PHE A 183 -17.10 -2.60 -3.57
N ARG A 184 -16.70 -2.05 -2.44
CA ARG A 184 -17.67 -1.51 -1.52
C ARG A 184 -18.18 -0.17 -2.04
N ASN A 185 -19.46 -0.13 -2.43
CA ASN A 185 -20.18 1.03 -2.96
C ASN A 185 -20.20 2.26 -2.03
N ASP A 186 -19.68 2.13 -0.82
CA ASP A 186 -19.65 3.17 0.20
C ASP A 186 -18.38 4.02 0.12
N SER A 187 -17.80 4.15 -1.08
CA SER A 187 -16.77 5.15 -1.40
C SER A 187 -15.57 5.23 -0.41
N LEU A 188 -15.03 4.09 0.05
CA LEU A 188 -13.77 4.07 0.81
C LEU A 188 -12.61 4.81 0.10
N LEU A 189 -12.72 4.98 -1.24
CA LEU A 189 -11.75 5.73 -2.05
C LEU A 189 -12.19 7.13 -2.46
N THR A 190 -13.46 7.50 -2.26
CA THR A 190 -14.02 8.77 -2.73
C THR A 190 -14.61 9.63 -1.61
N GLY A 191 -14.80 9.06 -0.43
CA GLY A 191 -15.30 9.72 0.78
C GLY A 191 -14.40 9.47 1.98
N GLU A 192 -14.75 10.04 3.12
CA GLU A 192 -14.11 9.70 4.38
C GLU A 192 -14.74 8.39 4.91
N PRO A 193 -13.97 7.29 5.06
CA PRO A 193 -14.49 6.05 5.58
C PRO A 193 -14.90 6.22 7.04
N THR A 194 -16.07 5.69 7.39
CA THR A 194 -16.50 5.70 8.79
C THR A 194 -15.59 4.80 9.65
N PRO A 195 -15.46 5.07 10.96
CA PRO A 195 -14.70 4.20 11.87
C PRO A 195 -15.15 2.73 11.83
N VAL A 196 -16.46 2.48 11.62
CA VAL A 196 -17.01 1.13 11.48
C VAL A 196 -16.48 0.43 10.23
N GLN A 197 -16.49 1.10 9.07
CA GLN A 197 -15.97 0.56 7.81
C GLN A 197 -14.47 0.26 7.89
N VAL A 198 -13.69 1.12 8.55
CA VAL A 198 -12.26 0.89 8.81
C VAL A 198 -12.06 -0.35 9.69
N ALA A 199 -12.78 -0.45 10.81
CA ALA A 199 -12.70 -1.59 11.73
C ALA A 199 -13.08 -2.91 11.05
N GLU A 200 -14.16 -2.93 10.26
CA GLU A 200 -14.57 -4.10 9.49
C GLU A 200 -13.53 -4.52 8.44
N THR A 201 -12.89 -3.55 7.76
CA THR A 201 -11.85 -3.83 6.78
C THR A 201 -10.64 -4.46 7.44
N LYS A 202 -10.18 -3.91 8.58
CA LYS A 202 -9.10 -4.47 9.41
C LYS A 202 -9.43 -5.89 9.90
N SER A 203 -10.65 -6.09 10.41
CA SER A 203 -11.12 -7.41 10.88
C SER A 203 -11.15 -8.44 9.76
N THR A 204 -11.70 -8.07 8.60
CA THR A 204 -11.76 -8.98 7.44
C THR A 204 -10.35 -9.38 6.98
N LEU A 205 -9.43 -8.41 6.89
CA LEU A 205 -8.07 -8.69 6.43
C LEU A 205 -7.34 -9.61 7.41
N TRP A 206 -7.50 -9.38 8.70
CA TRP A 206 -6.97 -10.27 9.73
C TRP A 206 -7.57 -11.68 9.65
N ASP A 207 -8.89 -11.80 9.45
CA ASP A 207 -9.57 -13.08 9.32
C ASP A 207 -9.07 -13.90 8.13
N VAL A 208 -8.84 -13.27 6.98
CA VAL A 208 -8.22 -13.92 5.82
C VAL A 208 -6.80 -14.37 6.15
N ALA A 209 -5.99 -13.46 6.69
CA ALA A 209 -4.60 -13.75 7.01
C ALA A 209 -4.44 -14.91 8.01
N ARG A 210 -5.19 -14.90 9.13
CA ARG A 210 -5.12 -15.95 10.15
C ARG A 210 -5.60 -17.31 9.64
N ARG A 211 -6.61 -17.35 8.75
CA ARG A 211 -7.07 -18.60 8.13
C ARG A 211 -6.04 -19.15 7.14
N TYR A 212 -5.43 -18.29 6.36
CA TYR A 212 -4.36 -18.70 5.44
C TYR A 212 -3.14 -19.24 6.18
N LEU A 213 -2.82 -18.69 7.35
CA LEU A 213 -1.68 -19.07 8.18
C LEU A 213 -1.98 -20.22 9.16
N ALA A 214 -3.23 -20.68 9.27
CA ALA A 214 -3.62 -21.74 10.21
C ALA A 214 -2.84 -23.03 9.97
N LEU A 215 -2.38 -23.66 11.06
CA LEU A 215 -1.65 -24.92 11.02
C LEU A 215 -2.53 -26.08 10.52
N ASN A 216 -3.85 -25.99 10.71
CA ASN A 216 -4.81 -26.96 10.20
C ASN A 216 -5.89 -26.21 9.39
N PRO A 217 -5.84 -26.25 8.04
CA PRO A 217 -6.83 -25.61 7.20
C PRO A 217 -8.24 -26.19 7.33
N ASN A 218 -8.40 -27.38 7.95
CA ASN A 218 -9.69 -28.05 8.18
C ASN A 218 -10.32 -27.72 9.53
N LEU A 219 -9.78 -26.79 10.33
CA LEU A 219 -10.46 -26.30 11.52
C LEU A 219 -11.73 -25.54 11.10
N ASN A 220 -12.85 -26.20 11.36
CA ASN A 220 -14.21 -25.73 11.06
C ASN A 220 -14.43 -24.33 11.63
N ILE A 221 -15.08 -23.47 10.84
CA ILE A 221 -15.30 -22.04 11.07
C ILE A 221 -15.89 -21.73 12.46
N ASN A 222 -16.45 -22.71 13.15
CA ASN A 222 -17.16 -22.58 14.43
C ASN A 222 -16.44 -23.20 15.65
N GLY A 223 -15.14 -23.51 15.54
CA GLY A 223 -14.40 -24.07 16.68
C GLY A 223 -14.88 -25.47 17.16
N ARG A 224 -15.74 -26.13 16.41
CA ARG A 224 -16.19 -27.51 16.69
C ARG A 224 -15.41 -28.48 15.80
N THR A 225 -14.57 -29.29 16.40
CA THR A 225 -13.99 -30.46 15.76
C THR A 225 -15.09 -31.39 15.27
N SER A 226 -15.25 -31.56 13.96
CA SER A 226 -16.04 -32.62 13.38
C SER A 226 -15.37 -33.95 13.76
N LYS A 227 -15.90 -34.67 14.76
CA LYS A 227 -15.58 -36.06 14.97
C LYS A 227 -16.10 -36.85 13.75
N ARG A 228 -15.20 -37.27 12.86
CA ARG A 228 -15.51 -38.31 11.88
C ARG A 228 -15.81 -39.59 12.67
N ARG A 229 -17.02 -40.09 12.51
CA ARG A 229 -17.35 -41.51 12.77
C ARG A 229 -16.91 -42.34 11.58
#